data_9c5b3de97c9145a14bd5aa975081801a
#
_entry.id   9c5b3de97c9145a14bd5aa975081801a
#
_cell.length_a   1.000
_cell.length_b   1.000
_cell.length_c   1.000
_cell.angle_alpha   90.00
_cell.angle_beta   90.00
_cell.angle_gamma   90.00
#
_symmetry.space_group_name_H-M   'P 1'
#
loop_
_entity.id
_entity.type
_entity.pdbx_description
1 polymer ?
#
loop_
_entity_poly.entity_id
_entity_poly.type
_entity_poly.pdbx_seq_one_letter_code
_entity_poly.pdbx_strand_id
1 'polypeptide(L)'
;MGNWNIIFHEIYKILFLIIPVLVSIALIVWLDRRVWAFVQKRQGPNVVGPFGLLQTLADALKYIFKEIIIPSGSNKIIFILAPIITMTLALISWAVIPFSATQVLADINVGILYIFAVSSLSVYGIIIGGWASNSKYPFLGAIRSAAQMVSYEVSIGIIIINVLLCVGSLNLNDIVISQQNLWYIVPLFPMFVIFFISALAETNRPPFDLPEAEAELVAGYQTEYSGMMYAMFWLGEYANILLMCALGSILFLGGWLSPIDLYPFNLIPGFVWLIFKILLLFILFALVKATVPRYRYDQLMRLGWKLFLPLSLIWVVLTASYLFYFNLLPVN
;
A
#
# COMPACT_ATOMS: atom_id res chain seq x y z
N MET A 1 -23.27 21.21 26.09
CA MET A 1 -22.41 21.76 25.02
C MET A 1 -21.11 20.99 24.79
N GLY A 2 -20.64 20.11 25.71
CA GLY A 2 -19.37 19.39 25.58
C GLY A 2 -19.24 18.34 24.46
N ASN A 3 -20.29 17.56 24.22
CA ASN A 3 -20.19 16.40 23.30
C ASN A 3 -20.06 16.80 21.82
N TRP A 4 -20.68 17.88 21.39
CA TRP A 4 -20.57 18.35 20.01
C TRP A 4 -19.15 18.84 19.67
N ASN A 5 -18.48 19.54 20.61
CA ASN A 5 -17.11 20.00 20.40
C ASN A 5 -16.12 18.84 20.24
N ILE A 6 -16.33 17.74 20.96
CA ILE A 6 -15.53 16.52 20.85
C ILE A 6 -15.74 15.89 19.46
N ILE A 7 -17.01 15.75 19.03
CA ILE A 7 -17.33 15.18 17.71
C ILE A 7 -16.74 16.02 16.58
N PHE A 8 -16.88 17.36 16.62
CA PHE A 8 -16.30 18.25 15.63
C PHE A 8 -14.77 18.15 15.58
N HIS A 9 -14.12 18.01 16.74
CA HIS A 9 -12.67 17.88 16.82
C HIS A 9 -12.19 16.57 16.19
N GLU A 10 -12.87 15.45 16.45
CA GLU A 10 -12.52 14.16 15.84
C GLU A 10 -12.79 14.15 14.32
N ILE A 11 -13.90 14.74 13.86
CA ILE A 11 -14.18 14.88 12.42
C ILE A 11 -13.08 15.74 11.76
N TYR A 12 -12.65 16.82 12.39
CA TYR A 12 -11.56 17.66 11.88
C TYR A 12 -10.25 16.87 11.74
N LYS A 13 -9.86 16.08 12.74
CA LYS A 13 -8.67 15.23 12.67
C LYS A 13 -8.74 14.22 11.52
N ILE A 14 -9.91 13.58 11.35
CA ILE A 14 -10.14 12.61 10.26
C ILE A 14 -10.00 13.29 8.90
N LEU A 15 -10.64 14.45 8.71
CA LEU A 15 -10.54 15.21 7.46
C LEU A 15 -9.11 15.72 7.21
N PHE A 16 -8.40 16.14 8.26
CA PHE A 16 -7.01 16.57 8.18
C PHE A 16 -6.07 15.44 7.75
N LEU A 17 -6.44 14.19 7.98
CA LEU A 17 -5.69 13.02 7.48
C LEU A 17 -6.13 12.62 6.07
N ILE A 18 -7.44 12.49 5.82
CA ILE A 18 -7.97 11.95 4.57
C ILE A 18 -7.67 12.88 3.38
N ILE A 19 -7.83 14.19 3.55
CA ILE A 19 -7.63 15.15 2.46
C ILE A 19 -6.18 15.14 1.95
N PRO A 20 -5.13 15.22 2.77
CA PRO A 20 -3.75 15.09 2.31
C PRO A 20 -3.45 13.72 1.67
N VAL A 21 -4.03 12.64 2.18
CA VAL A 21 -3.86 11.31 1.56
C VAL A 21 -4.46 11.29 0.15
N LEU A 22 -5.67 11.79 -0.06
CA LEU A 22 -6.29 11.87 -1.38
C LEU A 22 -5.50 12.78 -2.34
N VAL A 23 -4.99 13.91 -1.86
CA VAL A 23 -4.11 14.79 -2.65
C VAL A 23 -2.81 14.07 -3.00
N SER A 24 -2.21 13.35 -2.06
CA SER A 24 -0.99 12.58 -2.32
C SER A 24 -1.22 11.46 -3.35
N ILE A 25 -2.37 10.80 -3.33
CA ILE A 25 -2.75 9.82 -4.36
C ILE A 25 -2.80 10.49 -5.74
N ALA A 26 -3.43 11.66 -5.85
CA ALA A 26 -3.49 12.39 -7.11
C ALA A 26 -2.10 12.79 -7.64
N LEU A 27 -1.22 13.26 -6.76
CA LEU A 27 0.16 13.60 -7.11
C LEU A 27 0.99 12.39 -7.52
N ILE A 28 0.81 11.26 -6.85
CA ILE A 28 1.53 10.01 -7.14
C ILE A 28 1.11 9.41 -8.48
N VAL A 29 -0.15 9.51 -8.85
CA VAL A 29 -0.61 9.11 -10.19
C VAL A 29 0.07 9.94 -11.27
N TRP A 30 0.21 11.24 -11.07
CA TRP A 30 0.96 12.09 -11.98
C TRP A 30 2.44 11.70 -12.03
N LEU A 31 3.05 11.41 -10.87
CA LEU A 31 4.45 10.97 -10.77
C LEU A 31 4.68 9.63 -11.47
N ASP A 32 3.80 8.65 -11.27
CA ASP A 32 3.85 7.33 -11.93
C ASP A 32 3.92 7.47 -13.47
N ARG A 33 3.02 8.29 -14.02
CA ARG A 33 3.00 8.58 -15.46
C ARG A 33 4.27 9.28 -15.95
N ARG A 34 4.88 10.14 -15.14
CA ARG A 34 6.13 10.82 -15.46
C ARG A 34 7.33 9.89 -15.41
N VAL A 35 7.45 9.06 -14.37
CA VAL A 35 8.52 8.07 -14.27
C VAL A 35 8.46 7.09 -15.45
N TRP A 36 7.28 6.62 -15.80
CA TRP A 36 7.08 5.76 -16.96
C TRP A 36 7.52 6.43 -18.27
N ALA A 37 7.09 7.65 -18.48
CA ALA A 37 7.47 8.42 -19.68
C ALA A 37 8.97 8.62 -19.76
N PHE A 38 9.63 8.92 -18.64
CA PHE A 38 11.08 9.08 -18.58
C PHE A 38 11.82 7.79 -18.98
N VAL A 39 11.43 6.64 -18.44
CA VAL A 39 12.03 5.34 -18.78
C VAL A 39 11.82 5.01 -20.26
N GLN A 40 10.64 5.30 -20.79
CA GLN A 40 10.27 5.06 -22.18
C GLN A 40 10.79 6.15 -23.15
N LYS A 41 11.58 7.11 -22.67
CA LYS A 41 12.13 8.25 -23.47
C LYS A 41 11.04 9.05 -24.19
N ARG A 42 9.87 9.23 -23.56
CA ARG A 42 8.77 10.06 -24.07
C ARG A 42 8.37 11.13 -23.05
N GLN A 43 7.62 12.14 -23.50
CA GLN A 43 7.08 13.15 -22.58
C GLN A 43 5.86 12.60 -21.84
N GLY A 44 5.85 12.81 -20.50
CA GLY A 44 4.68 12.57 -19.66
C GLY A 44 3.64 13.69 -19.79
N PRO A 45 2.57 13.69 -18.96
CA PRO A 45 1.58 14.74 -18.95
C PRO A 45 2.22 16.12 -18.78
N ASN A 46 1.98 17.05 -19.73
CA ASN A 46 2.58 18.38 -19.73
C ASN A 46 1.63 19.51 -20.15
N VAL A 47 0.43 19.19 -20.67
CA VAL A 47 -0.48 20.17 -21.27
C VAL A 47 -1.43 20.79 -20.26
N VAL A 48 -2.01 19.98 -19.35
CA VAL A 48 -3.04 20.45 -18.42
C VAL A 48 -2.38 21.01 -17.16
N GLY A 49 -2.32 22.34 -17.05
CA GLY A 49 -1.69 23.07 -15.97
C GLY A 49 -0.15 23.04 -15.99
N PRO A 50 0.51 23.71 -15.02
CA PRO A 50 1.98 23.71 -14.95
C PRO A 50 2.52 22.28 -14.84
N PHE A 51 3.40 21.89 -15.75
CA PHE A 51 4.00 20.56 -15.82
C PHE A 51 2.98 19.39 -15.86
N GLY A 52 1.71 19.64 -16.26
CA GLY A 52 0.67 18.61 -16.30
C GLY A 52 0.14 18.17 -14.93
N LEU A 53 0.35 18.94 -13.86
CA LEU A 53 -0.10 18.61 -12.50
C LEU A 53 -1.62 18.50 -12.38
N LEU A 54 -2.36 19.30 -13.15
CA LEU A 54 -3.82 19.27 -13.14
C LEU A 54 -4.43 18.13 -13.96
N GLN A 55 -3.61 17.29 -14.60
CA GLN A 55 -4.11 16.17 -15.39
C GLN A 55 -4.90 15.17 -14.55
N THR A 56 -4.43 14.86 -13.34
CA THR A 56 -5.12 13.93 -12.43
C THR A 56 -6.45 14.49 -11.96
N LEU A 57 -6.56 15.80 -11.77
CA LEU A 57 -7.81 16.46 -11.44
C LEU A 57 -8.80 16.40 -12.63
N ALA A 58 -8.32 16.63 -13.85
CA ALA A 58 -9.13 16.50 -15.07
C ALA A 58 -9.63 15.05 -15.24
N ASP A 59 -8.78 14.05 -14.97
CA ASP A 59 -9.17 12.65 -15.00
C ASP A 59 -10.22 12.33 -13.91
N ALA A 60 -10.09 12.87 -12.70
CA ALA A 60 -11.08 12.71 -11.64
C ALA A 60 -12.44 13.32 -12.02
N LEU A 61 -12.46 14.55 -12.57
CA LEU A 61 -13.68 15.19 -13.06
C LEU A 61 -14.35 14.36 -14.16
N LYS A 62 -13.57 13.80 -15.09
CA LYS A 62 -14.09 12.89 -16.13
C LYS A 62 -14.85 11.71 -15.52
N TYR A 63 -14.33 11.09 -14.46
CA TYR A 63 -14.98 9.94 -13.81
C TYR A 63 -16.26 10.34 -13.07
N ILE A 64 -16.31 11.55 -12.50
CA ILE A 64 -17.50 12.07 -11.80
C ILE A 64 -18.65 12.30 -12.77
N PHE A 65 -18.37 12.86 -13.96
CA PHE A 65 -19.39 13.18 -14.95
C PHE A 65 -19.73 12.01 -15.89
N LYS A 66 -18.94 10.93 -15.87
CA LYS A 66 -19.18 9.75 -16.68
C LYS A 66 -20.35 8.95 -16.13
N GLU A 67 -21.25 8.50 -17.01
CA GLU A 67 -22.39 7.66 -16.66
C GLU A 67 -21.96 6.34 -16.01
N ILE A 68 -22.66 5.96 -14.95
CA ILE A 68 -22.47 4.70 -14.23
C ILE A 68 -23.37 3.66 -14.90
N ILE A 69 -22.77 2.67 -15.57
CA ILE A 69 -23.46 1.57 -16.22
C ILE A 69 -23.44 0.37 -15.28
N ILE A 70 -24.61 -0.16 -14.96
CA ILE A 70 -24.78 -1.38 -14.16
C ILE A 70 -25.31 -2.48 -15.08
N PRO A 71 -24.59 -3.60 -15.26
CA PRO A 71 -25.02 -4.70 -16.12
C PRO A 71 -26.37 -5.27 -15.66
N SER A 72 -27.24 -5.61 -16.60
CA SER A 72 -28.60 -6.10 -16.32
C SER A 72 -28.63 -7.40 -15.51
N GLY A 73 -27.60 -8.25 -15.66
CA GLY A 73 -27.48 -9.53 -14.95
C GLY A 73 -26.74 -9.42 -13.61
N SER A 74 -26.28 -8.22 -13.21
CA SER A 74 -25.54 -8.03 -11.97
C SER A 74 -26.43 -7.88 -10.74
N ASN A 75 -25.90 -8.25 -9.55
CA ASN A 75 -26.54 -7.90 -8.29
C ASN A 75 -26.19 -6.44 -7.94
N LYS A 76 -27.15 -5.52 -8.17
CA LYS A 76 -26.95 -4.06 -8.08
C LYS A 76 -26.40 -3.61 -6.71
N ILE A 77 -26.91 -4.14 -5.62
CA ILE A 77 -26.51 -3.71 -4.26
C ILE A 77 -25.06 -4.10 -4.00
N ILE A 78 -24.71 -5.34 -4.25
CA ILE A 78 -23.36 -5.86 -4.01
C ILE A 78 -22.37 -5.21 -5.00
N PHE A 79 -22.78 -4.98 -6.24
CA PHE A 79 -21.97 -4.32 -7.26
C PHE A 79 -21.56 -2.89 -6.85
N ILE A 80 -22.48 -2.12 -6.23
CA ILE A 80 -22.20 -0.77 -5.73
C ILE A 80 -21.36 -0.82 -4.44
N LEU A 81 -21.60 -1.79 -3.54
CA LEU A 81 -20.89 -1.88 -2.27
C LEU A 81 -19.41 -2.28 -2.43
N ALA A 82 -19.08 -3.10 -3.41
CA ALA A 82 -17.73 -3.60 -3.61
C ALA A 82 -16.64 -2.49 -3.70
N PRO A 83 -16.74 -1.50 -4.61
CA PRO A 83 -15.75 -0.42 -4.68
C PRO A 83 -15.75 0.47 -3.44
N ILE A 84 -16.91 0.67 -2.79
CA ILE A 84 -17.01 1.44 -1.54
C ILE A 84 -16.23 0.74 -0.43
N ILE A 85 -16.39 -0.58 -0.27
CA ILE A 85 -15.66 -1.36 0.72
C ILE A 85 -14.15 -1.26 0.47
N THR A 86 -13.69 -1.49 -0.75
CA THR A 86 -12.26 -1.45 -1.09
C THR A 86 -11.65 -0.08 -0.78
N MET A 87 -12.30 1.00 -1.22
CA MET A 87 -11.81 2.37 -0.99
C MET A 87 -11.83 2.74 0.50
N THR A 88 -12.91 2.44 1.21
CA THR A 88 -13.03 2.81 2.64
C THR A 88 -12.00 2.06 3.49
N LEU A 89 -11.77 0.77 3.26
CA LEU A 89 -10.77 0.00 3.98
C LEU A 89 -9.36 0.50 3.68
N ALA A 90 -9.05 0.85 2.42
CA ALA A 90 -7.77 1.44 2.06
C ALA A 90 -7.51 2.77 2.79
N LEU A 91 -8.52 3.61 2.98
CA LEU A 91 -8.39 4.88 3.71
C LEU A 91 -8.32 4.67 5.24
N ILE A 92 -9.07 3.74 5.80
CA ILE A 92 -9.09 3.44 7.24
C ILE A 92 -7.72 2.92 7.71
N SER A 93 -6.98 2.20 6.87
CA SER A 93 -5.63 1.71 7.18
C SER A 93 -4.64 2.83 7.52
N TRP A 94 -4.85 4.05 7.03
CA TRP A 94 -4.01 5.21 7.32
C TRP A 94 -4.15 5.78 8.74
N ALA A 95 -5.19 5.38 9.47
CA ALA A 95 -5.47 5.92 10.81
C ALA A 95 -4.36 5.64 11.84
N VAL A 96 -3.61 4.55 11.67
CA VAL A 96 -2.54 4.13 12.60
C VAL A 96 -1.14 4.48 12.14
N ILE A 97 -0.98 5.08 10.95
CA ILE A 97 0.34 5.48 10.42
C ILE A 97 0.88 6.69 11.19
N PRO A 98 2.06 6.58 11.83
CA PRO A 98 2.67 7.70 12.53
C PRO A 98 3.39 8.63 11.54
N PHE A 99 2.91 9.88 11.43
CA PHE A 99 3.55 10.93 10.63
C PHE A 99 4.70 11.63 11.37
N SER A 100 4.61 11.65 12.70
CA SER A 100 5.68 12.11 13.60
C SER A 100 5.50 11.43 14.97
N ALA A 101 6.40 11.69 15.91
CA ALA A 101 6.33 11.13 17.26
C ALA A 101 4.99 11.38 17.99
N THR A 102 4.31 12.50 17.66
CA THR A 102 3.07 12.94 18.33
C THR A 102 1.87 13.02 17.39
N GLN A 103 2.08 12.86 16.08
CA GLN A 103 1.03 13.01 15.06
C GLN A 103 0.60 11.65 14.53
N VAL A 104 -0.26 10.98 15.29
CA VAL A 104 -0.95 9.75 14.91
C VAL A 104 -2.44 9.99 15.14
N LEU A 105 -3.30 9.54 14.24
CA LEU A 105 -4.75 9.68 14.44
C LEU A 105 -5.23 8.72 15.53
N ALA A 106 -4.79 7.48 15.46
CA ALA A 106 -5.10 6.43 16.43
C ALA A 106 -3.81 5.69 16.82
N ASP A 107 -3.27 6.02 17.99
CA ASP A 107 -2.13 5.31 18.56
C ASP A 107 -2.63 4.04 19.27
N ILE A 108 -2.49 2.91 18.60
CA ILE A 108 -2.98 1.62 19.08
C ILE A 108 -1.77 0.70 19.30
N ASN A 109 -1.70 0.09 20.49
CA ASN A 109 -0.60 -0.84 20.85
C ASN A 109 -0.46 -2.03 19.89
N VAL A 110 -1.51 -2.37 19.15
CA VAL A 110 -1.56 -3.44 18.15
C VAL A 110 -1.69 -2.89 16.72
N GLY A 111 -1.11 -1.72 16.44
CA GLY A 111 -1.28 -0.99 15.18
C GLY A 111 -0.95 -1.81 13.94
N ILE A 112 0.09 -2.64 13.99
CA ILE A 112 0.47 -3.49 12.87
C ILE A 112 -0.57 -4.57 12.57
N LEU A 113 -1.16 -5.19 13.61
CA LEU A 113 -2.23 -6.19 13.44
C LEU A 113 -3.51 -5.55 12.90
N TYR A 114 -3.79 -4.31 13.29
CA TYR A 114 -4.91 -3.54 12.73
C TYR A 114 -4.76 -3.36 11.21
N ILE A 115 -3.58 -2.97 10.72
CA ILE A 115 -3.34 -2.82 9.28
C ILE A 115 -3.56 -4.14 8.55
N PHE A 116 -3.04 -5.25 9.08
CA PHE A 116 -3.25 -6.58 8.51
C PHE A 116 -4.71 -6.98 8.47
N ALA A 117 -5.44 -6.76 9.55
CA ALA A 117 -6.87 -7.08 9.60
C ALA A 117 -7.66 -6.28 8.55
N VAL A 118 -7.33 -5.00 8.36
CA VAL A 118 -8.00 -4.14 7.39
C VAL A 118 -7.60 -4.49 5.96
N SER A 119 -6.31 -4.82 5.70
CA SER A 119 -5.86 -5.25 4.38
C SER A 119 -6.49 -6.56 3.95
N SER A 120 -6.58 -7.56 4.86
CA SER A 120 -7.28 -8.83 4.60
C SER A 120 -8.75 -8.63 4.25
N LEU A 121 -9.43 -7.68 4.92
CA LEU A 121 -10.82 -7.35 4.59
C LEU A 121 -10.95 -6.68 3.22
N SER A 122 -9.96 -5.95 2.74
CA SER A 122 -10.00 -5.27 1.45
C SER A 122 -10.11 -6.26 0.27
N VAL A 123 -9.57 -7.46 0.42
CA VAL A 123 -9.64 -8.55 -0.57
C VAL A 123 -11.10 -8.95 -0.86
N TYR A 124 -11.96 -8.90 0.16
CA TYR A 124 -13.38 -9.19 -0.04
C TYR A 124 -14.07 -8.21 -0.98
N GLY A 125 -13.67 -6.94 -0.99
CA GLY A 125 -14.20 -5.96 -1.92
C GLY A 125 -13.94 -6.36 -3.39
N ILE A 126 -12.76 -6.91 -3.68
CA ILE A 126 -12.40 -7.40 -5.01
C ILE A 126 -13.17 -8.67 -5.37
N ILE A 127 -13.25 -9.65 -4.46
CA ILE A 127 -13.98 -10.90 -4.67
C ILE A 127 -15.45 -10.63 -4.94
N ILE A 128 -16.07 -9.82 -4.10
CA ILE A 128 -17.48 -9.45 -4.19
C ILE A 128 -17.75 -8.68 -5.48
N GLY A 129 -16.84 -7.78 -5.88
CA GLY A 129 -16.94 -7.00 -7.11
C GLY A 129 -16.95 -7.88 -8.37
N GLY A 130 -16.02 -8.84 -8.45
CA GLY A 130 -16.00 -9.80 -9.56
C GLY A 130 -17.19 -10.74 -9.58
N TRP A 131 -17.67 -11.18 -8.42
CA TRP A 131 -18.84 -12.05 -8.31
C TRP A 131 -20.13 -11.32 -8.66
N ALA A 132 -20.33 -10.09 -8.17
CA ALA A 132 -21.51 -9.28 -8.41
C ALA A 132 -21.70 -8.89 -9.89
N SER A 133 -20.60 -8.82 -10.65
CA SER A 133 -20.60 -8.52 -12.08
C SER A 133 -21.30 -9.57 -12.93
N ASN A 134 -21.46 -10.81 -12.42
CA ASN A 134 -22.05 -11.95 -13.11
C ASN A 134 -21.49 -12.20 -14.52
N SER A 135 -20.20 -11.98 -14.69
CA SER A 135 -19.45 -12.15 -15.93
C SER A 135 -18.23 -13.04 -15.70
N LYS A 136 -17.84 -13.84 -16.72
CA LYS A 136 -16.76 -14.83 -16.58
C LYS A 136 -15.39 -14.20 -16.34
N TYR A 137 -15.07 -13.12 -17.06
CA TYR A 137 -13.76 -12.45 -16.94
C TYR A 137 -13.57 -11.74 -15.59
N PRO A 138 -14.52 -10.93 -15.09
CA PRO A 138 -14.43 -10.34 -13.76
C PRO A 138 -14.32 -11.38 -12.65
N PHE A 139 -15.07 -12.47 -12.73
CA PHE A 139 -15.01 -13.53 -11.71
C PHE A 139 -13.64 -14.22 -11.67
N LEU A 140 -13.09 -14.59 -12.83
CA LEU A 140 -11.74 -15.19 -12.90
C LEU A 140 -10.65 -14.21 -12.44
N GLY A 141 -10.76 -12.94 -12.84
CA GLY A 141 -9.85 -11.87 -12.38
C GLY A 141 -9.88 -11.69 -10.88
N ALA A 142 -11.07 -11.67 -10.28
CA ALA A 142 -11.22 -11.52 -8.83
C ALA A 142 -10.63 -12.70 -8.04
N ILE A 143 -10.83 -13.94 -8.49
CA ILE A 143 -10.24 -15.13 -7.85
C ILE A 143 -8.71 -15.11 -7.96
N ARG A 144 -8.17 -14.75 -9.13
CA ARG A 144 -6.71 -14.65 -9.31
C ARG A 144 -6.11 -13.56 -8.41
N SER A 145 -6.75 -12.39 -8.33
CA SER A 145 -6.34 -11.31 -7.43
C SER A 145 -6.35 -11.73 -5.96
N ALA A 146 -7.46 -12.32 -5.51
CA ALA A 146 -7.59 -12.78 -4.14
C ALA A 146 -6.54 -13.84 -3.76
N ALA A 147 -6.32 -14.82 -4.62
CA ALA A 147 -5.30 -15.85 -4.39
C ALA A 147 -3.89 -15.26 -4.33
N GLN A 148 -3.59 -14.26 -5.16
CA GLN A 148 -2.33 -13.53 -5.14
C GLN A 148 -2.16 -12.75 -3.83
N MET A 149 -3.11 -11.87 -3.49
CA MET A 149 -3.04 -11.04 -2.29
C MET A 149 -2.89 -11.88 -1.02
N VAL A 150 -3.74 -12.88 -0.80
CA VAL A 150 -3.66 -13.77 0.38
C VAL A 150 -2.32 -14.52 0.46
N SER A 151 -1.79 -14.98 -0.67
CA SER A 151 -0.51 -15.71 -0.68
C SER A 151 0.67 -14.83 -0.28
N TYR A 152 0.68 -13.57 -0.70
CA TYR A 152 1.76 -12.63 -0.38
C TYR A 152 1.58 -11.97 0.98
N GLU A 153 0.36 -11.82 1.46
CA GLU A 153 0.05 -11.36 2.82
C GLU A 153 0.67 -12.28 3.88
N VAL A 154 0.62 -13.61 3.68
CA VAL A 154 1.30 -14.58 4.55
C VAL A 154 2.81 -14.32 4.61
N SER A 155 3.44 -14.09 3.46
CA SER A 155 4.88 -13.81 3.39
C SER A 155 5.23 -12.49 4.09
N ILE A 156 4.46 -11.44 3.88
CA ILE A 156 4.63 -10.13 4.54
C ILE A 156 4.48 -10.28 6.06
N GLY A 157 3.48 -11.05 6.51
CA GLY A 157 3.28 -11.32 7.95
C GLY A 157 4.51 -11.93 8.61
N ILE A 158 5.14 -12.93 7.98
CA ILE A 158 6.36 -13.55 8.51
C ILE A 158 7.56 -12.58 8.49
N ILE A 159 7.67 -11.74 7.46
CA ILE A 159 8.71 -10.71 7.39
C ILE A 159 8.57 -9.71 8.53
N ILE A 160 7.35 -9.30 8.83
CA ILE A 160 7.07 -8.38 9.93
C ILE A 160 7.41 -9.01 11.28
N ILE A 161 7.18 -10.31 11.48
CA ILE A 161 7.61 -11.01 12.69
C ILE A 161 9.12 -10.84 12.92
N ASN A 162 9.96 -10.84 11.88
CA ASN A 162 11.40 -10.56 12.03
C ASN A 162 11.68 -9.17 12.61
N VAL A 163 10.94 -8.15 12.16
CA VAL A 163 11.06 -6.79 12.70
C VAL A 163 10.56 -6.75 14.14
N LEU A 164 9.42 -7.37 14.42
CA LEU A 164 8.82 -7.40 15.76
C LEU A 164 9.70 -8.12 16.79
N LEU A 165 10.44 -9.15 16.39
CA LEU A 165 11.44 -9.81 17.26
C LEU A 165 12.55 -8.84 17.69
N CYS A 166 12.91 -7.89 16.84
CA CYS A 166 13.92 -6.88 17.18
C CYS A 166 13.36 -5.77 18.07
N VAL A 167 12.07 -5.45 17.94
CA VAL A 167 11.43 -4.32 18.65
C VAL A 167 10.80 -4.73 19.97
N GLY A 168 10.11 -5.88 20.01
CA GLY A 168 9.32 -6.34 21.16
C GLY A 168 7.95 -5.66 21.31
N SER A 169 7.53 -4.79 20.38
CA SER A 169 6.25 -4.07 20.41
C SER A 169 5.53 -4.15 19.06
N LEU A 170 4.18 -4.17 19.12
CA LEU A 170 3.31 -4.14 17.93
C LEU A 170 2.88 -2.71 17.55
N ASN A 171 3.31 -1.70 18.33
CA ASN A 171 3.03 -0.30 18.07
C ASN A 171 3.97 0.24 17.00
N LEU A 172 3.43 0.92 15.99
CA LEU A 172 4.20 1.47 14.88
C LEU A 172 5.16 2.59 15.31
N ASN A 173 4.81 3.34 16.33
CA ASN A 173 5.67 4.39 16.88
C ASN A 173 6.92 3.79 17.55
N ASP A 174 6.74 2.73 18.33
CA ASP A 174 7.85 2.03 18.98
C ASP A 174 8.81 1.41 17.96
N ILE A 175 8.25 0.88 16.85
CA ILE A 175 9.06 0.36 15.74
C ILE A 175 9.94 1.44 15.12
N VAL A 176 9.45 2.68 15.00
CA VAL A 176 10.26 3.79 14.49
C VAL A 176 11.30 4.20 15.52
N ILE A 177 10.92 4.36 16.78
CA ILE A 177 11.84 4.79 17.87
C ILE A 177 12.99 3.79 18.05
N SER A 178 12.73 2.48 17.94
CA SER A 178 13.77 1.45 18.05
C SER A 178 14.86 1.54 16.98
N GLN A 179 14.60 2.23 15.88
CA GLN A 179 15.54 2.44 14.77
C GLN A 179 16.40 3.70 14.88
N GLN A 180 16.38 4.41 16.01
CA GLN A 180 17.16 5.63 16.20
C GLN A 180 18.67 5.42 15.99
N ASN A 181 19.20 4.28 16.43
CA ASN A 181 20.63 3.99 16.31
C ASN A 181 20.99 3.31 15.00
N LEU A 182 20.16 2.39 14.53
CA LEU A 182 20.41 1.60 13.32
C LEU A 182 19.09 1.27 12.62
N TRP A 183 18.96 1.63 11.36
CA TRP A 183 17.81 1.27 10.54
C TRP A 183 17.79 -0.22 10.24
N TYR A 184 16.64 -0.85 10.35
CA TYR A 184 16.49 -2.29 10.12
C TYR A 184 16.76 -2.74 8.70
N ILE A 185 16.83 -1.84 7.73
CA ILE A 185 17.27 -2.17 6.38
C ILE A 185 18.68 -2.76 6.35
N VAL A 186 19.57 -2.40 7.30
CA VAL A 186 20.95 -2.90 7.31
C VAL A 186 20.99 -4.35 7.79
N PRO A 187 20.50 -4.72 9.01
CA PRO A 187 20.55 -6.09 9.49
C PRO A 187 19.53 -7.01 8.78
N LEU A 188 18.40 -6.47 8.33
CA LEU A 188 17.32 -7.25 7.70
C LEU A 188 17.19 -6.98 6.20
N PHE A 189 18.30 -6.65 5.50
CA PHE A 189 18.28 -6.33 4.07
C PHE A 189 17.57 -7.37 3.20
N PRO A 190 17.80 -8.70 3.36
CA PRO A 190 17.08 -9.70 2.59
C PRO A 190 15.57 -9.66 2.84
N MET A 191 15.14 -9.39 4.08
CA MET A 191 13.73 -9.26 4.42
C MET A 191 13.10 -8.02 3.80
N PHE A 192 13.84 -6.92 3.72
CA PHE A 192 13.40 -5.71 3.00
C PHE A 192 13.17 -6.00 1.52
N VAL A 193 14.07 -6.73 0.86
CA VAL A 193 13.92 -7.09 -0.57
C VAL A 193 12.68 -7.96 -0.78
N ILE A 194 12.48 -8.99 0.06
CA ILE A 194 11.30 -9.86 -0.04
C ILE A 194 10.03 -9.08 0.28
N PHE A 195 10.05 -8.18 1.27
CA PHE A 195 8.93 -7.28 1.59
C PHE A 195 8.56 -6.42 0.38
N PHE A 196 9.53 -5.78 -0.26
CA PHE A 196 9.32 -4.91 -1.40
C PHE A 196 8.69 -5.66 -2.58
N ILE A 197 9.17 -6.86 -2.89
CA ILE A 197 8.60 -7.71 -3.95
C ILE A 197 7.19 -8.19 -3.57
N SER A 198 6.98 -8.57 -2.31
CA SER A 198 5.66 -9.00 -1.83
C SER A 198 4.64 -7.86 -1.83
N ALA A 199 5.05 -6.64 -1.50
CA ALA A 199 4.22 -5.44 -1.56
C ALA A 199 3.80 -5.10 -3.00
N LEU A 200 4.69 -5.27 -3.99
CA LEU A 200 4.34 -5.16 -5.41
C LEU A 200 3.28 -6.20 -5.82
N ALA A 201 3.41 -7.42 -5.33
CA ALA A 201 2.46 -8.49 -5.63
C ALA A 201 1.12 -8.27 -4.93
N GLU A 202 1.09 -7.82 -3.68
CA GLU A 202 -0.13 -7.53 -2.93
C GLU A 202 -0.94 -6.38 -3.55
N THR A 203 -0.24 -5.38 -4.10
CA THR A 203 -0.89 -4.24 -4.78
C THR A 203 -1.25 -4.50 -6.24
N ASN A 204 -1.17 -5.75 -6.72
CA ASN A 204 -1.47 -6.16 -8.09
C ASN A 204 -0.78 -5.29 -9.16
N ARG A 205 0.44 -4.80 -8.89
CA ARG A 205 1.17 -3.95 -9.85
C ARG A 205 2.18 -4.74 -10.69
N PRO A 206 2.42 -4.33 -11.92
CA PRO A 206 3.47 -4.94 -12.73
C PRO A 206 4.82 -5.01 -11.97
N PRO A 207 5.53 -6.13 -12.03
CA PRO A 207 5.39 -7.27 -12.96
C PRO A 207 4.34 -8.33 -12.58
N PHE A 208 3.56 -8.12 -11.51
CA PHE A 208 2.61 -9.06 -10.93
C PHE A 208 1.14 -8.68 -11.18
N ASP A 209 0.88 -7.90 -12.22
CA ASP A 209 -0.43 -7.43 -12.67
C ASP A 209 -1.18 -8.54 -13.44
N LEU A 210 -1.46 -9.64 -12.77
CA LEU A 210 -2.12 -10.80 -13.35
C LEU A 210 -3.65 -10.70 -13.37
N PRO A 211 -4.29 -10.02 -12.39
CA PRO A 211 -5.74 -9.80 -12.43
C PRO A 211 -6.18 -8.87 -13.55
N GLU A 212 -5.35 -7.87 -13.90
CA GLU A 212 -5.65 -6.85 -14.92
C GLU A 212 -4.99 -7.14 -16.27
N ALA A 213 -4.38 -8.32 -16.45
CA ALA A 213 -3.66 -8.66 -17.67
C ALA A 213 -4.55 -8.48 -18.91
N GLU A 214 -4.42 -7.35 -19.62
CA GLU A 214 -5.25 -6.97 -20.76
C GLU A 214 -5.27 -8.06 -21.85
N ALA A 215 -4.18 -8.77 -22.04
CA ALA A 215 -4.06 -9.85 -23.02
C ALA A 215 -4.87 -11.10 -22.65
N GLU A 216 -5.20 -11.33 -21.37
CA GLU A 216 -5.87 -12.54 -20.89
C GLU A 216 -7.30 -12.29 -20.40
N LEU A 217 -7.51 -11.22 -19.64
CA LEU A 217 -8.75 -10.96 -18.89
C LEU A 217 -9.37 -9.57 -19.16
N VAL A 218 -8.92 -8.84 -20.18
CA VAL A 218 -9.35 -7.49 -20.58
C VAL A 218 -8.98 -6.44 -19.52
N ALA A 219 -9.72 -6.37 -18.41
CA ALA A 219 -9.41 -5.52 -17.24
C ALA A 219 -9.76 -6.25 -15.92
N GLY A 220 -9.78 -7.58 -15.94
CA GLY A 220 -10.04 -8.42 -14.80
C GLY A 220 -11.35 -8.08 -14.07
N TYR A 221 -11.30 -7.95 -12.75
CA TYR A 221 -12.49 -7.69 -11.93
C TYR A 221 -13.13 -6.31 -12.17
N GLN A 222 -12.38 -5.36 -12.77
CA GLN A 222 -12.85 -4.00 -13.05
C GLN A 222 -13.57 -3.87 -14.40
N THR A 223 -13.63 -4.92 -15.21
CA THR A 223 -14.10 -4.88 -16.62
C THR A 223 -15.51 -4.29 -16.77
N GLU A 224 -16.42 -4.63 -15.87
CA GLU A 224 -17.82 -4.18 -15.92
C GLU A 224 -18.05 -2.83 -15.21
N TYR A 225 -17.05 -2.31 -14.52
CA TYR A 225 -17.17 -1.07 -13.77
C TYR A 225 -16.90 0.15 -14.64
N SER A 226 -17.70 1.21 -14.47
CA SER A 226 -17.55 2.47 -15.21
C SER A 226 -17.73 3.69 -14.29
N GLY A 227 -17.33 4.86 -14.78
CA GLY A 227 -17.50 6.13 -14.06
C GLY A 227 -16.87 6.13 -12.67
N MET A 228 -17.61 6.66 -11.69
CA MET A 228 -17.14 6.82 -10.32
C MET A 228 -16.83 5.49 -9.63
N MET A 229 -17.55 4.41 -9.95
CA MET A 229 -17.32 3.07 -9.37
C MET A 229 -15.93 2.53 -9.73
N TYR A 230 -15.52 2.68 -10.98
CA TYR A 230 -14.18 2.34 -11.44
C TYR A 230 -13.11 3.20 -10.73
N ALA A 231 -13.38 4.52 -10.62
CA ALA A 231 -12.46 5.43 -9.95
C ALA A 231 -12.23 5.07 -8.47
N MET A 232 -13.25 4.56 -7.77
CA MET A 232 -13.11 4.14 -6.36
C MET A 232 -12.18 2.93 -6.21
N PHE A 233 -12.26 1.93 -7.08
CA PHE A 233 -11.29 0.83 -7.09
C PHE A 233 -9.87 1.34 -7.33
N TRP A 234 -9.70 2.15 -8.35
CA TRP A 234 -8.41 2.70 -8.74
C TRP A 234 -7.79 3.59 -7.64
N LEU A 235 -8.60 4.45 -6.97
CA LEU A 235 -8.15 5.22 -5.81
C LEU A 235 -7.74 4.32 -4.64
N GLY A 236 -8.52 3.24 -4.38
CA GLY A 236 -8.19 2.25 -3.36
C GLY A 236 -6.85 1.55 -3.62
N GLU A 237 -6.57 1.18 -4.86
CA GLU A 237 -5.29 0.58 -5.25
C GLU A 237 -4.11 1.52 -5.01
N TYR A 238 -4.20 2.78 -5.44
CA TYR A 238 -3.12 3.75 -5.20
C TYR A 238 -2.97 4.09 -3.72
N ALA A 239 -4.07 4.11 -2.94
CA ALA A 239 -4.01 4.26 -1.49
C ALA A 239 -3.24 3.09 -0.84
N ASN A 240 -3.48 1.86 -1.29
CA ASN A 240 -2.76 0.66 -0.82
C ASN A 240 -1.28 0.67 -1.22
N ILE A 241 -0.93 1.11 -2.45
CA ILE A 241 0.47 1.26 -2.85
C ILE A 241 1.20 2.23 -1.92
N LEU A 242 0.59 3.39 -1.66
CA LEU A 242 1.14 4.37 -0.71
C LEU A 242 1.28 3.79 0.69
N LEU A 243 0.27 3.04 1.16
CA LEU A 243 0.29 2.39 2.46
C LEU A 243 1.45 1.39 2.56
N MET A 244 1.69 0.56 1.54
CA MET A 244 2.81 -0.38 1.50
C MET A 244 4.17 0.35 1.47
N CYS A 245 4.28 1.46 0.75
CA CYS A 245 5.47 2.31 0.80
C CYS A 245 5.67 2.93 2.20
N ALA A 246 4.60 3.37 2.86
CA ALA A 246 4.65 3.91 4.21
C ALA A 246 5.08 2.83 5.21
N LEU A 247 4.49 1.63 5.14
CA LEU A 247 4.89 0.48 5.96
C LEU A 247 6.36 0.11 5.74
N GLY A 248 6.81 0.02 4.49
CA GLY A 248 8.21 -0.23 4.18
C GLY A 248 9.16 0.82 4.76
N SER A 249 8.74 2.09 4.77
CA SER A 249 9.52 3.17 5.38
C SER A 249 9.56 3.05 6.91
N ILE A 250 8.45 2.70 7.55
CA ILE A 250 8.33 2.53 9.01
C ILE A 250 9.11 1.31 9.49
N LEU A 251 8.97 0.18 8.80
CA LEU A 251 9.57 -1.09 9.20
C LEU A 251 11.08 -1.15 9.00
N PHE A 252 11.61 -0.52 7.94
CA PHE A 252 13.00 -0.71 7.52
C PHE A 252 13.83 0.56 7.43
N LEU A 253 13.21 1.72 7.15
CA LEU A 253 13.92 2.98 6.91
C LEU A 253 13.78 3.99 8.07
N GLY A 254 13.27 3.56 9.23
CA GLY A 254 13.11 4.43 10.40
C GLY A 254 12.02 5.49 10.27
N GLY A 255 11.00 5.28 9.43
CA GLY A 255 9.83 6.14 9.34
C GLY A 255 10.14 7.64 9.29
N TRP A 256 9.66 8.40 10.26
CA TRP A 256 9.86 9.84 10.39
C TRP A 256 11.26 10.27 10.92
N LEU A 257 12.13 9.34 11.29
CA LEU A 257 13.49 9.67 11.73
C LEU A 257 14.35 10.24 10.60
N SER A 258 15.24 11.17 10.92
CA SER A 258 16.25 11.67 9.98
C SER A 258 17.24 10.58 9.60
N PRO A 259 17.79 10.58 8.37
CA PRO A 259 18.82 9.62 7.97
C PRO A 259 20.13 9.77 8.75
N ILE A 260 20.45 10.99 9.14
CA ILE A 260 21.71 11.34 9.82
C ILE A 260 21.38 12.38 10.89
N ASP A 261 21.80 12.14 12.14
CA ASP A 261 21.61 13.07 13.25
C ASP A 261 22.68 14.18 13.27
N LEU A 262 22.81 14.88 12.14
CA LEU A 262 23.73 16.00 11.97
C LEU A 262 22.97 17.27 11.56
N TYR A 263 23.48 18.43 12.00
CA TYR A 263 23.01 19.70 11.48
C TYR A 263 23.37 19.82 9.98
N PRO A 264 22.47 20.17 9.05
CA PRO A 264 21.14 20.76 9.23
C PRO A 264 19.94 19.77 9.17
N PHE A 265 20.16 18.45 9.08
CA PHE A 265 19.10 17.45 8.88
C PHE A 265 18.07 17.39 10.02
N ASN A 266 18.49 17.67 11.25
CA ASN A 266 17.62 17.71 12.42
C ASN A 266 16.64 18.91 12.46
N LEU A 267 16.84 19.92 11.61
CA LEU A 267 15.91 21.05 11.49
C LEU A 267 14.66 20.70 10.67
N ILE A 268 14.73 19.63 9.87
CA ILE A 268 13.63 19.22 8.98
C ILE A 268 12.60 18.46 9.82
N PRO A 269 11.32 18.84 9.80
CA PRO A 269 10.26 18.13 10.51
C PRO A 269 10.18 16.67 10.08
N GLY A 270 9.93 15.75 11.04
CA GLY A 270 9.91 14.31 10.80
C GLY A 270 8.94 13.86 9.71
N PHE A 271 7.77 14.51 9.58
CA PHE A 271 6.81 14.19 8.52
C PHE A 271 7.40 14.38 7.10
N VAL A 272 8.33 15.32 6.90
CA VAL A 272 8.99 15.53 5.60
C VAL A 272 9.89 14.36 5.26
N TRP A 273 10.61 13.82 6.26
CA TRP A 273 11.44 12.62 6.08
C TRP A 273 10.60 11.40 5.73
N LEU A 274 9.46 11.22 6.40
CA LEU A 274 8.53 10.15 6.08
C LEU A 274 8.04 10.25 4.62
N ILE A 275 7.56 11.43 4.21
CA ILE A 275 7.11 11.66 2.82
C ILE A 275 8.23 11.39 1.83
N PHE A 276 9.46 11.85 2.10
CA PHE A 276 10.61 11.61 1.24
C PHE A 276 10.90 10.11 1.06
N LYS A 277 10.87 9.32 2.15
CA LYS A 277 11.10 7.88 2.10
C LYS A 277 9.97 7.14 1.37
N ILE A 278 8.72 7.55 1.59
CA ILE A 278 7.57 7.03 0.84
C ILE A 278 7.74 7.29 -0.66
N LEU A 279 8.09 8.51 -1.05
CA LEU A 279 8.33 8.87 -2.45
C LEU A 279 9.50 8.08 -3.06
N LEU A 280 10.57 7.87 -2.32
CA LEU A 280 11.71 7.06 -2.77
C LEU A 280 11.27 5.62 -3.06
N LEU A 281 10.55 4.97 -2.15
CA LEU A 281 10.02 3.62 -2.35
C LEU A 281 9.03 3.58 -3.51
N PHE A 282 8.17 4.59 -3.63
CA PHE A 282 7.22 4.69 -4.74
C PHE A 282 7.93 4.83 -6.11
N ILE A 283 9.00 5.64 -6.19
CA ILE A 283 9.78 5.75 -7.42
C ILE A 283 10.40 4.40 -7.79
N LEU A 284 10.88 3.63 -6.81
CA LEU A 284 11.36 2.26 -7.05
C LEU A 284 10.23 1.35 -7.56
N PHE A 285 9.02 1.43 -7.00
CA PHE A 285 7.83 0.74 -7.51
C PHE A 285 7.57 1.09 -9.00
N ALA A 286 7.55 2.37 -9.32
CA ALA A 286 7.30 2.86 -10.67
C ALA A 286 8.41 2.44 -11.65
N LEU A 287 9.68 2.41 -11.21
CA LEU A 287 10.81 1.92 -12.02
C LEU A 287 10.71 0.42 -12.30
N VAL A 288 10.41 -0.40 -11.29
CA VAL A 288 10.21 -1.84 -11.46
C VAL A 288 9.08 -2.12 -12.44
N LYS A 289 7.95 -1.41 -12.30
CA LYS A 289 6.82 -1.46 -13.23
C LYS A 289 7.23 -1.16 -14.68
N ALA A 290 8.17 -0.23 -14.88
CA ALA A 290 8.61 0.20 -16.21
C ALA A 290 9.68 -0.71 -16.85
N THR A 291 10.44 -1.46 -16.05
CA THR A 291 11.64 -2.19 -16.50
C THR A 291 11.49 -3.70 -16.51
N VAL A 292 10.69 -4.27 -15.58
CA VAL A 292 10.59 -5.72 -15.40
C VAL A 292 9.44 -6.29 -16.22
N PRO A 293 9.65 -7.39 -16.99
CA PRO A 293 8.57 -8.05 -17.74
C PRO A 293 7.58 -8.75 -16.81
N ARG A 294 6.35 -8.96 -17.28
CA ARG A 294 5.30 -9.67 -16.52
C ARG A 294 5.67 -11.12 -16.26
N TYR A 295 5.30 -11.60 -15.06
CA TYR A 295 5.38 -13.00 -14.69
C TYR A 295 4.10 -13.75 -15.06
N ARG A 296 4.20 -15.09 -15.23
CA ARG A 296 3.01 -15.94 -15.34
C ARG A 296 2.46 -16.26 -13.94
N TYR A 297 1.17 -16.57 -13.87
CA TYR A 297 0.49 -16.88 -12.61
C TYR A 297 1.15 -18.04 -11.83
N ASP A 298 1.51 -19.12 -12.52
CA ASP A 298 2.19 -20.28 -11.92
C ASP A 298 3.59 -19.93 -11.37
N GLN A 299 4.33 -19.06 -12.04
CA GLN A 299 5.63 -18.58 -11.57
C GLN A 299 5.48 -17.69 -10.32
N LEU A 300 4.50 -16.80 -10.33
CA LEU A 300 4.18 -15.94 -9.19
C LEU A 300 3.84 -16.77 -7.95
N MET A 301 2.93 -17.74 -8.07
CA MET A 301 2.53 -18.59 -6.95
C MET A 301 3.70 -19.44 -6.44
N ARG A 302 4.58 -19.94 -7.32
CA ARG A 302 5.81 -20.64 -6.92
C ARG A 302 6.78 -19.72 -6.16
N LEU A 303 6.92 -18.48 -6.57
CA LEU A 303 7.78 -17.50 -5.92
C LEU A 303 7.32 -17.26 -4.47
N GLY A 304 6.04 -17.01 -4.24
CA GLY A 304 5.48 -16.80 -2.91
C GLY A 304 5.61 -18.05 -2.01
N TRP A 305 5.09 -19.19 -2.45
CA TRP A 305 4.99 -20.39 -1.61
C TRP A 305 6.28 -21.19 -1.49
N LYS A 306 7.08 -21.32 -2.57
CA LYS A 306 8.28 -22.16 -2.56
C LYS A 306 9.57 -21.42 -2.26
N LEU A 307 9.59 -20.09 -2.41
CA LEU A 307 10.79 -19.30 -2.17
C LEU A 307 10.62 -18.34 -0.99
N PHE A 308 9.64 -17.42 -1.03
CA PHE A 308 9.52 -16.37 -0.04
C PHE A 308 9.12 -16.88 1.33
N LEU A 309 8.13 -17.76 1.40
CA LEU A 309 7.67 -18.34 2.66
C LEU A 309 8.78 -19.14 3.37
N PRO A 310 9.48 -20.11 2.74
CA PRO A 310 10.57 -20.82 3.42
C PRO A 310 11.73 -19.90 3.79
N LEU A 311 12.12 -18.95 2.91
CA LEU A 311 13.20 -18.00 3.20
C LEU A 311 12.87 -17.11 4.39
N SER A 312 11.66 -16.58 4.46
CA SER A 312 11.24 -15.74 5.58
C SER A 312 11.18 -16.51 6.88
N LEU A 313 10.73 -17.78 6.88
CA LEU A 313 10.76 -18.66 8.06
C LEU A 313 12.19 -18.96 8.54
N ILE A 314 13.10 -19.30 7.61
CA ILE A 314 14.52 -19.52 7.96
C ILE A 314 15.10 -18.25 8.59
N TRP A 315 14.76 -17.07 8.04
CA TRP A 315 15.26 -15.80 8.57
C TRP A 315 14.71 -15.49 9.96
N VAL A 316 13.45 -15.85 10.28
CA VAL A 316 12.89 -15.74 11.65
C VAL A 316 13.74 -16.54 12.64
N VAL A 317 14.10 -17.78 12.29
CA VAL A 317 14.94 -18.62 13.15
C VAL A 317 16.35 -18.02 13.31
N LEU A 318 16.92 -17.48 12.22
CA LEU A 318 18.24 -16.83 12.27
C LEU A 318 18.21 -15.56 13.13
N THR A 319 17.23 -14.69 12.98
CA THR A 319 17.08 -13.47 13.77
C THR A 319 16.85 -13.79 15.25
N ALA A 320 15.95 -14.73 15.56
CA ALA A 320 15.71 -15.16 16.95
C ALA A 320 16.95 -15.75 17.59
N SER A 321 17.69 -16.61 16.89
CA SER A 321 18.94 -17.21 17.37
C SER A 321 20.02 -16.17 17.59
N TYR A 322 20.16 -15.19 16.69
CA TYR A 322 21.10 -14.09 16.82
C TYR A 322 20.81 -13.24 18.04
N LEU A 323 19.56 -12.78 18.19
CA LEU A 323 19.14 -11.97 19.33
C LEU A 323 19.32 -12.69 20.66
N PHE A 324 19.03 -13.98 20.70
CA PHE A 324 19.23 -14.80 21.89
C PHE A 324 20.72 -14.96 22.25
N TYR A 325 21.57 -15.29 21.28
CA TYR A 325 23.01 -15.51 21.51
C TYR A 325 23.73 -14.27 21.99
N PHE A 326 23.38 -13.07 21.47
CA PHE A 326 24.00 -11.81 21.85
C PHE A 326 23.27 -11.08 22.98
N ASN A 327 22.25 -11.69 23.61
CA ASN A 327 21.42 -11.08 24.67
C ASN A 327 20.83 -9.71 24.25
N LEU A 328 20.43 -9.58 23.00
CA LEU A 328 19.83 -8.38 22.42
C LEU A 328 18.29 -8.45 22.37
N LEU A 329 17.69 -9.42 23.07
CA LEU A 329 16.22 -9.51 23.16
C LEU A 329 15.69 -8.24 23.83
N PRO A 330 14.61 -7.64 23.27
CA PRO A 330 13.97 -6.49 23.91
C PRO A 330 13.48 -6.91 25.30
N VAL A 331 13.97 -6.21 26.32
CA VAL A 331 13.51 -6.39 27.70
C VAL A 331 12.25 -5.53 27.84
N ASN A 332 11.11 -6.17 28.11
CA ASN A 332 9.84 -5.50 28.39
C ASN A 332 9.88 -4.78 29.74
#